data_a4f7e988124bc54bf560976031343497
#
_entry.id   a4f7e988124bc54bf560976031343497
#
_cell.length_a   1.000
_cell.length_b   1.000
_cell.length_c   1.000
_cell.angle_alpha   90.00
_cell.angle_beta   90.00
_cell.angle_gamma   90.00
#
_symmetry.space_group_name_H-M   'P 1'
#
loop_
_entity.id
_entity.type
_entity.pdbx_description
1 polymer ?
#
loop_
_entity_poly.entity_id
_entity_poly.type
_entity_poly.pdbx_seq_one_letter_code
_entity_poly.pdbx_strand_id
1 'polypeptide(L)'
;MNGAESLVRSLVAAGVDRVFTNPGSTEMEIIKEFDAVPELRPVLGLFEGVCTGAADGYARMTGRPAATLLHVGPGLANGLANLHNAKRAYSPVVNIAGDYPSYHSPHDPLLSADLEGL
;
A
#
# COMPACT_ATOMS: atom_id res chain seq x y z
N MET A 1 -12.10 14.40 -10.58
CA MET A 1 -11.59 13.17 -9.88
C MET A 1 -10.44 12.60 -10.69
N ASN A 2 -9.28 12.41 -10.08
CA ASN A 2 -8.15 11.72 -10.68
C ASN A 2 -8.06 10.27 -10.18
N GLY A 3 -7.08 9.50 -10.66
CA GLY A 3 -6.94 8.09 -10.28
C GLY A 3 -6.63 7.88 -8.80
N ALA A 4 -5.83 8.77 -8.20
CA ALA A 4 -5.48 8.68 -6.77
C ALA A 4 -6.72 8.92 -5.89
N GLU A 5 -7.49 9.95 -6.18
CA GLU A 5 -8.76 10.23 -5.48
C GLU A 5 -9.74 9.07 -5.63
N SER A 6 -9.88 8.54 -6.86
CA SER A 6 -10.76 7.39 -7.11
C SER A 6 -10.35 6.18 -6.29
N LEU A 7 -9.04 5.88 -6.23
CA LEU A 7 -8.51 4.76 -5.43
C LEU A 7 -8.83 4.94 -3.94
N VAL A 8 -8.49 6.10 -3.37
CA VAL A 8 -8.68 6.36 -1.95
C VAL A 8 -10.17 6.29 -1.55
N ARG A 9 -11.06 6.90 -2.34
CA ARG A 9 -12.51 6.83 -2.10
C ARG A 9 -13.06 5.41 -2.26
N SER A 10 -12.52 4.63 -3.19
CA SER A 10 -12.92 3.22 -3.37
C SER A 10 -12.52 2.36 -2.17
N LEU A 11 -11.34 2.59 -1.60
CA LEU A 11 -10.90 1.92 -0.37
C LEU A 11 -11.85 2.22 0.79
N VAL A 12 -12.20 3.48 0.99
CA VAL A 12 -13.15 3.89 2.04
C VAL A 12 -14.52 3.24 1.81
N ALA A 13 -15.02 3.27 0.58
CA ALA A 13 -16.31 2.64 0.23
C ALA A 13 -16.29 1.12 0.47
N ALA A 14 -15.13 0.47 0.35
CA ALA A 14 -14.93 -0.95 0.65
C ALA A 14 -14.74 -1.24 2.15
N GLY A 15 -14.80 -0.24 3.02
CA GLY A 15 -14.68 -0.40 4.47
C GLY A 15 -13.25 -0.32 5.01
N VAL A 16 -12.29 0.10 4.19
CA VAL A 16 -10.89 0.33 4.63
C VAL A 16 -10.81 1.70 5.31
N ASP A 17 -10.37 1.75 6.54
CA ASP A 17 -10.20 2.98 7.31
C ASP A 17 -8.75 3.23 7.77
N ARG A 18 -7.85 2.29 7.49
CA ARG A 18 -6.41 2.41 7.81
C ARG A 18 -5.56 1.99 6.63
N VAL A 19 -4.52 2.79 6.37
CA VAL A 19 -3.45 2.43 5.45
C VAL A 19 -2.11 2.51 6.18
N PHE A 20 -1.39 1.40 6.22
CA PHE A 20 -0.06 1.32 6.80
C PHE A 20 0.96 1.53 5.69
N THR A 21 1.83 2.51 5.83
CA THR A 21 2.62 2.98 4.70
C THR A 21 4.05 3.34 5.08
N ASN A 22 4.98 3.03 4.20
CA ASN A 22 6.31 3.60 4.11
C ASN A 22 6.47 4.08 2.67
N PRO A 23 6.02 5.31 2.35
CA PRO A 23 5.92 5.77 0.98
C PRO A 23 7.19 6.48 0.50
N GLY A 24 7.30 6.60 -0.81
CA GLY A 24 8.29 7.42 -1.47
C GLY A 24 7.67 8.40 -2.46
N SER A 25 8.49 8.93 -3.36
CA SER A 25 8.08 9.98 -4.30
C SER A 25 7.06 9.50 -5.34
N THR A 26 7.03 8.22 -5.65
CA THR A 26 6.07 7.65 -6.62
C THR A 26 4.64 7.60 -6.09
N GLU A 27 4.45 7.64 -4.77
CA GLU A 27 3.14 7.56 -4.11
C GLU A 27 2.57 8.94 -3.71
N MET A 28 3.24 10.05 -4.02
CA MET A 28 2.87 11.39 -3.54
C MET A 28 1.44 11.80 -3.91
N GLU A 29 0.97 11.43 -5.09
CA GLU A 29 -0.41 11.75 -5.51
C GLU A 29 -1.46 11.02 -4.65
N ILE A 30 -1.16 9.79 -4.20
CA ILE A 30 -2.04 9.05 -3.29
C ILE A 30 -1.97 9.65 -1.88
N ILE A 31 -0.76 9.97 -1.40
CA ILE A 31 -0.55 10.54 -0.06
C ILE A 31 -1.31 11.86 0.11
N LYS A 32 -1.29 12.70 -0.91
CA LYS A 32 -2.02 13.97 -0.93
C LYS A 32 -3.53 13.78 -0.69
N GLU A 33 -4.10 12.69 -1.17
CA GLU A 33 -5.53 12.42 -1.00
C GLU A 33 -5.90 12.05 0.43
N PHE A 34 -4.96 11.62 1.28
CA PHE A 34 -5.25 11.33 2.69
C PHE A 34 -5.71 12.56 3.46
N ASP A 35 -5.23 13.76 3.10
CA ASP A 35 -5.71 15.00 3.70
C ASP A 35 -7.13 15.37 3.23
N ALA A 36 -7.47 15.02 2.00
CA ALA A 36 -8.78 15.28 1.41
C ALA A 36 -9.85 14.26 1.81
N VAL A 37 -9.43 13.05 2.23
CA VAL A 37 -10.31 11.93 2.60
C VAL A 37 -9.92 11.40 3.99
N PRO A 38 -10.24 12.13 5.06
CA PRO A 38 -9.78 11.81 6.42
C PRO A 38 -10.35 10.51 6.98
N GLU A 39 -11.31 9.90 6.33
CA GLU A 39 -11.85 8.58 6.67
C GLU A 39 -10.82 7.46 6.47
N LEU A 40 -9.86 7.63 5.54
CA LEU A 40 -8.74 6.72 5.37
C LEU A 40 -7.51 7.30 6.09
N ARG A 41 -7.20 6.80 7.27
CA ARG A 41 -6.13 7.31 8.13
C ARG A 41 -4.80 6.60 7.84
N PRO A 42 -3.77 7.35 7.40
CA PRO A 42 -2.43 6.79 7.22
C PRO A 42 -1.73 6.55 8.57
N VAL A 43 -1.00 5.47 8.63
CA VAL A 43 -0.10 5.12 9.74
C VAL A 43 1.29 4.86 9.16
N LEU A 44 2.24 5.71 9.52
CA LEU A 44 3.62 5.59 9.05
C LEU A 44 4.33 4.43 9.76
N GLY A 45 4.85 3.50 8.98
CA GLY A 45 5.84 2.52 9.43
C GLY A 45 7.24 2.91 8.94
N LEU A 46 8.26 2.59 9.70
CA LEU A 46 9.65 2.91 9.33
C LEU A 46 10.33 1.78 8.54
N PHE A 47 9.60 0.72 8.28
CA PHE A 47 10.02 -0.43 7.47
C PHE A 47 8.77 -1.13 6.92
N GLU A 48 8.79 -1.55 5.69
CA GLU A 48 7.61 -2.10 4.99
C GLU A 48 7.11 -3.40 5.61
N GLY A 49 7.99 -4.23 6.15
CA GLY A 49 7.60 -5.41 6.90
C GLY A 49 6.77 -5.07 8.15
N VAL A 50 7.04 -3.93 8.80
CA VAL A 50 6.20 -3.42 9.89
C VAL A 50 4.83 -3.00 9.35
N CYS A 51 4.78 -2.31 8.21
CA CYS A 51 3.51 -1.90 7.61
C CYS A 51 2.62 -3.10 7.27
N THR A 52 3.17 -4.11 6.61
CA THR A 52 2.41 -5.31 6.23
C THR A 52 2.01 -6.16 7.42
N GLY A 53 2.89 -6.27 8.44
CA GLY A 53 2.57 -6.94 9.69
C GLY A 53 1.48 -6.22 10.50
N ALA A 54 1.54 -4.89 10.54
CA ALA A 54 0.50 -4.08 11.19
C ALA A 54 -0.85 -4.21 10.49
N ALA A 55 -0.87 -4.21 9.15
CA ALA A 55 -2.09 -4.42 8.38
C ALA A 55 -2.71 -5.80 8.64
N ASP A 56 -1.89 -6.85 8.66
CA ASP A 56 -2.32 -8.21 9.02
C ASP A 56 -2.92 -8.25 10.43
N GLY A 57 -2.20 -7.71 11.42
CA GLY A 57 -2.67 -7.67 12.81
C GLY A 57 -3.95 -6.86 12.98
N TYR A 58 -4.04 -5.70 12.35
CA TYR A 58 -5.24 -4.87 12.37
C TYR A 58 -6.45 -5.61 11.78
N ALA A 59 -6.28 -6.25 10.64
CA ALA A 59 -7.35 -6.98 9.98
C ALA A 59 -7.84 -8.17 10.84
N ARG A 60 -6.92 -8.91 11.46
CA ARG A 60 -7.28 -10.02 12.35
C ARG A 60 -8.04 -9.56 13.59
N MET A 61 -7.61 -8.47 14.21
CA MET A 61 -8.18 -8.00 15.47
C MET A 61 -9.52 -7.29 15.28
N THR A 62 -9.70 -6.59 14.16
CA THR A 62 -10.92 -5.81 13.91
C THR A 62 -11.95 -6.52 13.04
N GLY A 63 -11.54 -7.56 12.29
CA GLY A 63 -12.38 -8.18 11.27
C GLY A 63 -12.63 -7.28 10.06
N ARG A 64 -11.88 -6.17 9.92
CA ARG A 64 -12.05 -5.17 8.86
C ARG A 64 -10.84 -5.20 7.92
N PRO A 65 -11.02 -4.90 6.62
CA PRO A 65 -9.89 -4.82 5.72
C PRO A 65 -8.97 -3.66 6.10
N ALA A 66 -7.67 -3.86 5.94
CA ALA A 66 -6.65 -2.82 6.01
C ALA A 66 -5.94 -2.68 4.66
N ALA A 67 -5.36 -1.51 4.39
CA ALA A 67 -4.52 -1.32 3.21
C ALA A 67 -3.06 -1.13 3.61
N THR A 68 -2.16 -1.44 2.67
CA THR A 68 -0.77 -1.03 2.70
C THR A 68 -0.45 -0.22 1.46
N LEU A 69 0.43 0.77 1.59
CA LEU A 69 0.98 1.54 0.47
C LEU A 69 2.50 1.49 0.57
N LEU A 70 3.13 0.79 -0.37
CA LEU A 70 4.55 0.48 -0.37
C LEU A 70 5.26 1.12 -1.56
N HIS A 71 6.55 1.44 -1.38
CA HIS A 71 7.34 2.16 -2.36
C HIS A 71 8.02 1.19 -3.34
N VAL A 72 7.50 1.12 -4.55
CA VAL A 72 8.01 0.37 -5.71
C VAL A 72 8.44 -1.08 -5.37
N GLY A 73 9.33 -1.67 -6.15
CA GLY A 73 9.76 -3.05 -6.00
C GLY A 73 10.42 -3.38 -4.67
N PRO A 74 11.47 -2.64 -4.23
CA PRO A 74 12.11 -2.89 -2.95
C PRO A 74 11.18 -2.78 -1.76
N GLY A 75 10.25 -1.82 -1.77
CA GLY A 75 9.25 -1.68 -0.71
C GLY A 75 8.30 -2.88 -0.64
N LEU A 76 7.83 -3.36 -1.79
CA LEU A 76 7.02 -4.57 -1.85
C LEU A 76 7.81 -5.79 -1.37
N ALA A 77 9.06 -5.96 -1.84
CA ALA A 77 9.92 -7.07 -1.44
C ALA A 77 10.14 -7.13 0.09
N ASN A 78 10.37 -5.99 0.72
CA ASN A 78 10.50 -5.90 2.18
C ASN A 78 9.23 -6.30 2.93
N GLY A 79 8.07 -6.11 2.32
CA GLY A 79 6.77 -6.44 2.91
C GLY A 79 6.33 -7.89 2.73
N LEU A 80 6.93 -8.64 1.80
CA LEU A 80 6.44 -9.95 1.35
C LEU A 80 6.30 -10.98 2.47
N ALA A 81 7.20 -11.03 3.44
CA ALA A 81 7.15 -12.02 4.51
C ALA A 81 5.83 -11.96 5.29
N ASN A 82 5.40 -10.76 5.68
CA ASN A 82 4.15 -10.57 6.41
C ASN A 82 2.92 -10.61 5.50
N LEU A 83 3.05 -10.25 4.23
CA LEU A 83 1.98 -10.50 3.24
C LEU A 83 1.75 -12.00 3.05
N HIS A 84 2.82 -12.82 3.06
CA HIS A 84 2.68 -14.27 3.08
C HIS A 84 1.89 -14.75 4.31
N ASN A 85 2.20 -14.22 5.50
CA ASN A 85 1.50 -14.55 6.73
C ASN A 85 0.02 -14.14 6.66
N ALA A 86 -0.28 -12.95 6.16
CA ALA A 86 -1.63 -12.45 5.97
C ALA A 86 -2.43 -13.37 5.03
N LYS A 87 -1.82 -13.77 3.91
CA LYS A 87 -2.42 -14.72 2.96
C LYS A 87 -2.75 -16.05 3.62
N ARG A 88 -1.82 -16.62 4.39
CA ARG A 88 -2.03 -17.91 5.09
C ARG A 88 -3.10 -17.82 6.18
N ALA A 89 -3.29 -16.66 6.77
CA ALA A 89 -4.29 -16.40 7.79
C ALA A 89 -5.65 -15.93 7.23
N TYR A 90 -5.75 -15.77 5.90
CA TYR A 90 -6.92 -15.19 5.24
C TYR A 90 -7.28 -13.79 5.76
N SER A 91 -6.27 -13.03 6.19
CA SER A 91 -6.46 -11.65 6.62
C SER A 91 -6.78 -10.75 5.42
N PRO A 92 -7.83 -9.92 5.49
CA PRO A 92 -8.21 -9.04 4.39
C PRO A 92 -7.26 -7.82 4.33
N VAL A 93 -6.21 -7.93 3.54
CA VAL A 93 -5.24 -6.85 3.30
C VAL A 93 -5.25 -6.48 1.82
N VAL A 94 -5.48 -5.19 1.54
CA VAL A 94 -5.33 -4.62 0.19
C VAL A 94 -3.92 -4.06 0.09
N ASN A 95 -3.06 -4.75 -0.65
CA ASN A 95 -1.68 -4.31 -0.82
C ASN A 95 -1.55 -3.46 -2.08
N ILE A 96 -1.02 -2.24 -1.93
CA ILE A 96 -0.78 -1.29 -3.01
C ILE A 96 0.72 -1.02 -3.05
N ALA A 97 1.33 -1.24 -4.20
CA ALA A 97 2.71 -0.85 -4.46
C ALA A 97 2.71 0.24 -5.54
N GLY A 98 3.41 1.31 -5.29
CA GLY A 98 3.64 2.33 -6.30
C GLY A 98 4.57 1.83 -7.40
N ASP A 99 4.47 2.45 -8.56
CA ASP A 99 5.36 2.18 -9.68
C ASP A 99 5.64 3.47 -10.44
N TYR A 100 6.61 3.40 -11.34
CA TYR A 100 6.98 4.52 -12.18
C TYR A 100 5.96 4.73 -13.31
N PRO A 101 5.84 5.97 -13.82
CA PRO A 101 5.04 6.21 -15.02
C PRO A 101 5.52 5.35 -16.18
N SER A 102 4.58 4.90 -17.01
CA SER A 102 4.86 4.01 -18.15
C SER A 102 5.90 4.54 -19.12
N TYR A 103 5.99 5.88 -19.27
CA TYR A 103 7.00 6.53 -20.12
C TYR A 103 8.42 6.50 -19.50
N HIS A 104 8.54 6.27 -18.19
CA HIS A 104 9.83 6.22 -17.49
C HIS A 104 10.39 4.80 -17.42
N SER A 105 9.52 3.80 -17.36
CA SER A 105 9.91 2.38 -17.25
C SER A 105 10.94 1.91 -18.29
N PRO A 106 10.89 2.34 -19.59
CA PRO A 106 11.89 1.93 -20.57
C PRO A 106 13.31 2.42 -20.28
N HIS A 107 13.49 3.37 -19.37
CA HIS A 107 14.78 3.95 -19.00
C HIS A 107 15.39 3.29 -17.75
N ASP A 108 14.83 2.16 -17.30
CA ASP A 108 15.28 1.40 -16.13
C ASP A 108 15.56 2.30 -14.90
N PRO A 109 14.54 3.01 -14.40
CA PRO A 109 14.72 3.92 -13.28
C PRO A 109 15.17 3.18 -12.03
N LEU A 110 15.86 3.91 -11.16
CA LEU A 110 16.32 3.37 -9.87
C LEU A 110 15.13 2.76 -9.10
N LEU A 111 15.30 1.59 -8.55
CA LEU A 111 14.28 0.80 -7.85
C LEU A 111 13.20 0.19 -8.76
N SER A 112 13.37 0.24 -10.08
CA SER A 112 12.51 -0.51 -11.00
C SER A 112 12.57 -1.99 -10.68
N ALA A 113 11.42 -2.66 -10.72
CA ALA A 113 11.32 -4.10 -10.50
C ALA A 113 10.13 -4.68 -11.25
N ASP A 114 10.20 -5.96 -11.56
CA ASP A 114 9.07 -6.71 -12.08
C ASP A 114 8.09 -7.01 -10.94
N LEU A 115 7.14 -6.09 -10.74
CA LEU A 115 6.14 -6.22 -9.67
C LEU A 115 5.18 -7.39 -9.92
N GLU A 116 4.94 -7.77 -11.17
CA GLU A 116 4.06 -8.89 -11.50
C GLU A 116 4.72 -10.23 -11.15
N GLY A 117 6.06 -10.29 -11.18
CA GLY A 117 6.82 -11.47 -10.80
C GLY A 117 7.00 -11.67 -9.29
N LEU A 118 6.66 -10.67 -8.52
CA LEU A 118 6.71 -10.74 -7.06
C LEU A 118 5.36 -11.20 -6.50
#